data_e90b60661f090cda276a8e1ca16446a6
#
_entry.id   e90b60661f090cda276a8e1ca16446a6
#
_cell.length_a   1.000
_cell.length_b   1.000
_cell.length_c   1.000
_cell.angle_alpha   90.00
_cell.angle_beta   90.00
_cell.angle_gamma   90.00
#
_symmetry.space_group_name_H-M   'P 1'
#
loop_
_entity.id
_entity.type
_entity.pdbx_description
1 polymer ?
#
loop_
_entity_poly.entity_id
_entity_poly.type
_entity_poly.pdbx_seq_one_letter_code
_entity_poly.pdbx_strand_id
1 'polypeptide(L)'
;MSGGFQPAANPSIVQTQAARVPGRAHVLVIGNEKGGSGKSTTALHIAVALIGEGSRVATLDLDARQGTLSRYIENRAAYAQRKGIELPMPRHAAVALSTLPDRGAAEADETARFEAALAPALATADFVIVDTPGSDTHLSRTAHVWADTLLTPLNDSFIDLDLLARIDPDTLKIVRPSIYAEAVWKQRQLRAIQGGRPVDWVVMRNRLSSLAARNKRDMGNVIEALAKRVGFRVAAGLSERVIYKELFLSGLTLLDLKRGGGGPSLTLSHVAARQEVRDLVTALNLPPPAPFAPEAAPATEASTPVPPPAG
;
A
#
# COMPACT_ATOMS: atom_id res chain seq x y z
N MET A 1 -40.59 17.24 10.75
CA MET A 1 -39.87 17.80 9.59
C MET A 1 -38.44 17.25 9.64
N SER A 2 -38.21 16.15 8.95
CA SER A 2 -36.93 15.46 8.90
C SER A 2 -36.18 15.96 7.67
N GLY A 3 -35.24 16.89 7.87
CA GLY A 3 -34.35 17.35 6.82
C GLY A 3 -33.24 16.30 6.55
N GLY A 4 -33.38 15.55 5.46
CA GLY A 4 -32.34 14.64 4.99
C GLY A 4 -31.15 15.43 4.50
N PHE A 5 -30.01 15.24 5.15
CA PHE A 5 -28.72 15.73 4.70
C PHE A 5 -28.26 14.88 3.48
N GLN A 6 -28.37 15.41 2.29
CA GLN A 6 -27.73 14.84 1.10
C GLN A 6 -26.28 15.36 1.05
N PRO A 7 -25.27 14.51 1.13
CA PRO A 7 -23.93 14.95 0.84
C PRO A 7 -23.79 15.22 -0.66
N ALA A 8 -23.36 16.41 -1.03
CA ALA A 8 -23.05 16.77 -2.41
C ALA A 8 -21.92 15.84 -2.91
N ALA A 9 -22.25 14.97 -3.85
CA ALA A 9 -21.29 14.15 -4.56
C ALA A 9 -20.44 15.07 -5.44
N ASN A 10 -19.14 15.06 -5.24
CA ASN A 10 -18.19 15.79 -6.09
C ASN A 10 -18.11 15.05 -7.44
N PRO A 11 -18.64 15.60 -8.55
CA PRO A 11 -18.81 14.87 -9.81
C PRO A 11 -17.49 14.52 -10.51
N SER A 12 -16.37 15.14 -10.14
CA SER A 12 -15.07 14.93 -10.79
C SER A 12 -14.41 13.59 -10.47
N ILE A 13 -14.71 13.00 -9.29
CA ILE A 13 -14.13 11.70 -8.88
C ILE A 13 -14.86 10.53 -9.56
N VAL A 14 -16.06 10.78 -10.07
CA VAL A 14 -17.02 9.75 -10.47
C VAL A 14 -16.71 9.15 -11.85
N GLN A 15 -16.06 9.87 -12.76
CA GLN A 15 -15.98 9.44 -14.17
C GLN A 15 -14.81 8.51 -14.52
N THR A 16 -13.78 8.37 -13.66
CA THR A 16 -12.55 7.63 -14.05
C THR A 16 -12.45 6.20 -13.51
N GLN A 17 -13.37 5.74 -12.66
CA GLN A 17 -13.26 4.46 -11.97
C GLN A 17 -14.17 3.32 -12.47
N ALA A 18 -14.99 3.55 -13.46
CA ALA A 18 -15.83 2.50 -14.04
C ALA A 18 -14.97 1.43 -14.72
N ALA A 19 -15.00 0.21 -14.21
CA ALA A 19 -14.39 -1.00 -14.69
C ALA A 19 -12.86 -0.94 -14.82
N ARG A 20 -12.17 -2.00 -14.37
CA ARG A 20 -10.73 -2.17 -14.62
C ARG A 20 -10.52 -2.08 -16.13
N VAL A 21 -9.91 -0.98 -16.58
CA VAL A 21 -9.41 -0.90 -17.94
C VAL A 21 -8.39 -2.03 -18.10
N PRO A 22 -8.55 -2.97 -19.04
CA PRO A 22 -7.54 -3.99 -19.28
C PRO A 22 -6.19 -3.30 -19.51
N GLY A 23 -5.15 -3.70 -18.72
CA GLY A 23 -3.82 -3.10 -18.79
C GLY A 23 -3.50 -2.04 -17.72
N ARG A 24 -4.44 -1.66 -16.85
CA ARG A 24 -4.16 -0.77 -15.70
C ARG A 24 -3.46 -1.52 -14.56
N ALA A 25 -2.48 -0.86 -13.92
CA ALA A 25 -1.82 -1.37 -12.71
C ALA A 25 -2.81 -1.70 -11.59
N HIS A 26 -2.51 -2.75 -10.81
CA HIS A 26 -3.24 -3.08 -9.59
C HIS A 26 -2.82 -2.16 -8.45
N VAL A 27 -3.78 -1.52 -7.80
CA VAL A 27 -3.53 -0.57 -6.71
C VAL A 27 -3.65 -1.29 -5.36
N LEU A 28 -2.52 -1.42 -4.66
CA LEU A 28 -2.43 -1.94 -3.30
C LEU A 28 -2.25 -0.77 -2.33
N VAL A 29 -3.28 -0.47 -1.55
CA VAL A 29 -3.20 0.56 -0.51
C VAL A 29 -2.86 -0.08 0.82
N ILE A 30 -1.87 0.49 1.52
CA ILE A 30 -1.51 0.07 2.88
C ILE A 30 -2.06 1.11 3.85
N GLY A 31 -3.17 0.77 4.50
CA GLY A 31 -3.97 1.69 5.29
C GLY A 31 -4.16 1.23 6.74
N ASN A 32 -3.94 2.16 7.67
CA ASN A 32 -4.25 2.02 9.08
C ASN A 32 -4.13 3.40 9.73
N GLU A 33 -5.16 3.82 10.46
CA GLU A 33 -5.22 5.12 11.14
C GLU A 33 -4.33 5.20 12.40
N LYS A 34 -3.57 4.15 12.70
CA LYS A 34 -2.65 4.13 13.83
C LYS A 34 -1.19 4.26 13.38
N GLY A 35 -0.46 5.20 13.99
CA GLY A 35 0.97 5.34 13.79
C GLY A 35 1.73 4.11 14.29
N GLY A 36 2.86 3.78 13.66
CA GLY A 36 3.73 2.69 14.11
C GLY A 36 3.22 1.27 13.83
N SER A 37 2.16 1.10 13.04
CA SER A 37 1.65 -0.22 12.66
C SER A 37 2.51 -0.95 11.63
N GLY A 38 3.55 -0.30 11.08
CA GLY A 38 4.48 -0.89 10.12
C GLY A 38 4.08 -0.74 8.64
N LYS A 39 3.18 0.18 8.30
CA LYS A 39 2.73 0.45 6.92
C LYS A 39 3.88 0.62 5.93
N SER A 40 4.71 1.62 6.13
CA SER A 40 5.83 1.96 5.23
C SER A 40 6.85 0.82 5.10
N THR A 41 7.15 0.13 6.21
CA THR A 41 8.04 -1.05 6.20
C THR A 41 7.44 -2.17 5.37
N THR A 42 6.15 -2.45 5.54
CA THR A 42 5.42 -3.45 4.76
C THR A 42 5.36 -3.06 3.29
N ALA A 43 5.09 -1.77 2.99
CA ALA A 43 5.06 -1.23 1.63
C ALA A 43 6.35 -1.51 0.86
N LEU A 44 7.50 -1.17 1.45
CA LEU A 44 8.79 -1.41 0.78
C LEU A 44 9.11 -2.90 0.62
N HIS A 45 8.83 -3.72 1.64
CA HIS A 45 9.09 -5.17 1.55
C HIS A 45 8.26 -5.83 0.46
N ILE A 46 6.97 -5.47 0.32
CA ILE A 46 6.12 -5.95 -0.77
C ILE A 46 6.63 -5.42 -2.12
N ALA A 47 6.98 -4.12 -2.21
CA ALA A 47 7.51 -3.55 -3.44
C ALA A 47 8.76 -4.30 -3.94
N VAL A 48 9.74 -4.52 -3.06
CA VAL A 48 10.97 -5.22 -3.41
C VAL A 48 10.71 -6.69 -3.73
N ALA A 49 9.76 -7.35 -3.06
CA ALA A 49 9.36 -8.72 -3.38
C ALA A 49 8.81 -8.81 -4.81
N LEU A 50 7.84 -7.96 -5.15
CA LEU A 50 7.22 -7.95 -6.48
C LEU A 50 8.21 -7.59 -7.59
N ILE A 51 9.14 -6.66 -7.35
CA ILE A 51 10.20 -6.36 -8.31
C ILE A 51 11.12 -7.57 -8.48
N GLY A 52 11.45 -8.26 -7.37
CA GLY A 52 12.25 -9.50 -7.41
C GLY A 52 11.58 -10.64 -8.17
N GLU A 53 10.27 -10.62 -8.34
CA GLU A 53 9.46 -11.52 -9.15
C GLU A 53 9.29 -11.02 -10.61
N GLY A 54 9.95 -9.91 -10.99
CA GLY A 54 9.95 -9.37 -12.34
C GLY A 54 8.84 -8.36 -12.63
N SER A 55 8.06 -7.94 -11.63
CA SER A 55 7.00 -6.94 -11.81
C SER A 55 7.55 -5.51 -11.81
N ARG A 56 6.90 -4.62 -12.56
CA ARG A 56 7.14 -3.17 -12.49
C ARG A 56 6.31 -2.59 -11.37
N VAL A 57 6.95 -1.94 -10.42
CA VAL A 57 6.29 -1.43 -9.23
C VAL A 57 6.50 0.08 -9.11
N ALA A 58 5.41 0.80 -8.87
CA ALA A 58 5.44 2.18 -8.42
C ALA A 58 4.99 2.26 -6.95
N THR A 59 5.50 3.25 -6.22
CA THR A 59 5.13 3.54 -4.83
C THR A 59 4.72 5.00 -4.68
N LEU A 60 3.66 5.26 -3.92
CA LEU A 60 3.19 6.59 -3.55
C LEU A 60 3.23 6.72 -2.02
N ASP A 61 3.90 7.76 -1.51
CA ASP A 61 3.93 8.10 -0.09
C ASP A 61 2.96 9.27 0.16
N LEU A 62 1.86 9.01 0.86
CA LEU A 62 0.86 10.02 1.23
C LEU A 62 1.08 10.59 2.63
N ASP A 63 2.09 10.10 3.36
CA ASP A 63 2.52 10.66 4.64
C ASP A 63 3.76 11.55 4.45
N ALA A 64 3.69 12.50 3.53
CA ALA A 64 4.81 13.38 3.22
C ALA A 64 5.36 14.13 4.45
N ARG A 65 4.56 14.25 5.51
CA ARG A 65 4.98 14.87 6.77
C ARG A 65 5.98 13.99 7.54
N GLN A 66 5.75 12.69 7.60
CA GLN A 66 6.68 11.71 8.17
C GLN A 66 7.68 11.23 7.12
N GLY A 67 7.25 11.06 5.89
CA GLY A 67 8.08 10.68 4.75
C GLY A 67 8.84 9.37 4.96
N THR A 68 8.24 8.42 5.69
CA THR A 68 8.96 7.20 6.08
C THR A 68 9.29 6.32 4.88
N LEU A 69 8.34 6.12 3.96
CA LEU A 69 8.58 5.33 2.75
C LEU A 69 9.56 6.05 1.82
N SER A 70 9.40 7.36 1.64
CA SER A 70 10.30 8.19 0.84
C SER A 70 11.74 8.11 1.34
N ARG A 71 11.94 8.27 2.65
CA ARG A 71 13.26 8.14 3.28
C ARG A 71 13.85 6.73 3.15
N TYR A 72 13.00 5.71 3.19
CA TYR A 72 13.43 4.33 2.98
C TYR A 72 14.02 4.15 1.58
N ILE A 73 13.37 4.71 0.56
CA ILE A 73 13.80 4.66 -0.84
C ILE A 73 15.06 5.50 -1.07
N GLU A 74 15.15 6.70 -0.48
CA GLU A 74 16.34 7.54 -0.51
C GLU A 74 17.56 6.82 0.12
N ASN A 75 17.38 6.22 1.30
CA ASN A 75 18.42 5.43 1.96
C ASN A 75 18.88 4.26 1.08
N ARG A 76 17.93 3.60 0.39
CA ARG A 76 18.20 2.49 -0.53
C ARG A 76 19.06 2.92 -1.70
N ALA A 77 18.69 4.03 -2.35
CA ALA A 77 19.46 4.60 -3.45
C ALA A 77 20.89 4.99 -3.01
N ALA A 78 20.99 5.69 -1.89
CA ALA A 78 22.28 6.09 -1.32
C ALA A 78 23.14 4.89 -0.93
N TYR A 79 22.56 3.81 -0.40
CA TYR A 79 23.28 2.58 -0.08
C TYR A 79 23.80 1.89 -1.35
N ALA A 80 22.96 1.74 -2.38
CA ALA A 80 23.32 1.15 -3.65
C ALA A 80 24.50 1.91 -4.28
N GLN A 81 24.44 3.24 -4.30
CA GLN A 81 25.51 4.10 -4.81
C GLN A 81 26.81 3.93 -4.03
N ARG A 82 26.75 4.00 -2.68
CA ARG A 82 27.96 3.84 -1.82
C ARG A 82 28.62 2.48 -1.97
N LYS A 83 27.83 1.43 -2.24
CA LYS A 83 28.35 0.06 -2.37
C LYS A 83 28.66 -0.34 -3.79
N GLY A 84 28.34 0.48 -4.80
CA GLY A 84 28.52 0.16 -6.21
C GLY A 84 27.71 -1.08 -6.62
N ILE A 85 26.51 -1.27 -6.09
CA ILE A 85 25.64 -2.41 -6.38
C ILE A 85 24.29 -1.94 -6.94
N GLU A 86 23.67 -2.79 -7.73
CA GLU A 86 22.28 -2.58 -8.15
C GLU A 86 21.31 -3.20 -7.15
N LEU A 87 20.30 -2.45 -6.78
CA LEU A 87 19.19 -2.89 -5.95
C LEU A 87 17.86 -2.69 -6.69
N PRO A 88 16.88 -3.60 -6.53
CA PRO A 88 15.55 -3.41 -7.05
C PRO A 88 14.92 -2.11 -6.54
N MET A 89 14.56 -1.19 -7.43
CA MET A 89 14.01 0.13 -7.08
C MET A 89 12.61 0.31 -7.67
N PRO A 90 11.59 0.64 -6.87
CA PRO A 90 10.31 1.08 -7.40
C PRO A 90 10.42 2.49 -7.98
N ARG A 91 9.57 2.84 -8.94
CA ARG A 91 9.31 4.24 -9.25
C ARG A 91 8.59 4.87 -8.06
N HIS A 92 9.03 6.02 -7.58
CA HIS A 92 8.52 6.61 -6.34
C HIS A 92 8.07 8.05 -6.53
N ALA A 93 6.95 8.39 -5.87
CA ALA A 93 6.51 9.77 -5.72
C ALA A 93 5.92 9.98 -4.31
N ALA A 94 6.08 11.20 -3.78
CA ALA A 94 5.43 11.64 -2.55
C ALA A 94 4.35 12.67 -2.87
N VAL A 95 3.23 12.59 -2.17
CA VAL A 95 2.11 13.52 -2.31
C VAL A 95 2.00 14.37 -1.05
N ALA A 96 2.34 15.64 -1.17
CA ALA A 96 2.27 16.58 -0.06
C ALA A 96 0.83 17.01 0.23
N LEU A 97 0.54 17.25 1.52
CA LEU A 97 -0.71 17.86 1.95
C LEU A 97 -0.86 19.26 1.36
N SER A 98 -2.10 19.68 1.16
CA SER A 98 -2.40 21.04 0.74
C SER A 98 -2.11 22.05 1.86
N THR A 99 -1.68 23.23 1.45
CA THR A 99 -1.48 24.37 2.36
C THR A 99 -2.58 25.44 2.22
N LEU A 100 -3.60 25.15 1.45
CA LEU A 100 -4.72 26.07 1.25
C LEU A 100 -5.53 26.22 2.54
N PRO A 101 -5.96 27.42 2.89
CA PRO A 101 -6.66 27.68 4.15
C PRO A 101 -8.12 27.20 4.10
N ASP A 102 -8.76 27.21 2.94
CA ASP A 102 -10.12 26.68 2.77
C ASP A 102 -10.09 25.16 2.68
N ARG A 103 -10.89 24.51 3.51
CA ARG A 103 -10.92 23.06 3.61
C ARG A 103 -11.35 22.39 2.30
N GLY A 104 -12.37 22.90 1.64
CA GLY A 104 -12.87 22.34 0.37
C GLY A 104 -11.85 22.47 -0.74
N ALA A 105 -11.20 23.65 -0.85
CA ALA A 105 -10.12 23.87 -1.79
C ALA A 105 -8.90 23.00 -1.49
N ALA A 106 -8.56 22.81 -0.22
CA ALA A 106 -7.47 21.93 0.20
C ALA A 106 -7.74 20.47 -0.16
N GLU A 107 -8.94 19.95 0.11
CA GLU A 107 -9.33 18.58 -0.26
C GLU A 107 -9.34 18.37 -1.79
N ALA A 108 -9.76 19.38 -2.56
CA ALA A 108 -9.72 19.34 -4.03
C ALA A 108 -8.28 19.33 -4.56
N ASP A 109 -7.39 20.18 -4.01
CA ASP A 109 -5.97 20.25 -4.36
C ASP A 109 -5.25 18.94 -4.02
N GLU A 110 -5.51 18.36 -2.84
CA GLU A 110 -4.96 17.06 -2.45
C GLU A 110 -5.40 15.92 -3.38
N THR A 111 -6.67 15.91 -3.79
CA THR A 111 -7.19 14.95 -4.76
C THR A 111 -6.48 15.11 -6.10
N ALA A 112 -6.36 16.33 -6.61
CA ALA A 112 -5.68 16.60 -7.88
C ALA A 112 -4.21 16.19 -7.87
N ARG A 113 -3.48 16.47 -6.77
CA ARG A 113 -2.08 16.05 -6.61
C ARG A 113 -1.94 14.52 -6.55
N PHE A 114 -2.83 13.85 -5.83
CA PHE A 114 -2.85 12.39 -5.77
C PHE A 114 -3.11 11.78 -7.15
N GLU A 115 -4.10 12.26 -7.88
CA GLU A 115 -4.42 11.78 -9.22
C GLU A 115 -3.28 12.05 -10.22
N ALA A 116 -2.64 13.21 -10.14
CA ALA A 116 -1.48 13.54 -10.95
C ALA A 116 -0.28 12.61 -10.70
N ALA A 117 -0.07 12.17 -9.45
CA ALA A 117 0.97 11.22 -9.10
C ALA A 117 0.58 9.78 -9.48
N LEU A 118 -0.70 9.43 -9.35
CA LEU A 118 -1.21 8.08 -9.60
C LEU A 118 -1.31 7.77 -11.11
N ALA A 119 -1.74 8.72 -11.95
CA ALA A 119 -1.98 8.47 -13.36
C ALA A 119 -0.77 7.89 -14.13
N PRO A 120 0.45 8.45 -14.04
CA PRO A 120 1.62 7.86 -14.70
C PRO A 120 2.00 6.50 -14.11
N ALA A 121 1.79 6.28 -12.81
CA ALA A 121 2.04 5.00 -12.16
C ALA A 121 1.09 3.91 -12.69
N LEU A 122 -0.20 4.22 -12.85
CA LEU A 122 -1.20 3.30 -13.42
C LEU A 122 -0.88 2.90 -14.87
N ALA A 123 -0.29 3.81 -15.64
CA ALA A 123 0.04 3.57 -17.03
C ALA A 123 1.30 2.74 -17.25
N THR A 124 2.25 2.77 -16.30
CA THR A 124 3.60 2.23 -16.52
C THR A 124 4.02 1.11 -15.58
N ALA A 125 3.26 0.86 -14.50
CA ALA A 125 3.55 -0.20 -13.56
C ALA A 125 2.55 -1.36 -13.68
N ASP A 126 2.91 -2.51 -13.11
CA ASP A 126 2.00 -3.64 -12.88
C ASP A 126 1.28 -3.47 -11.55
N PHE A 127 2.00 -2.93 -10.55
CA PHE A 127 1.48 -2.65 -9.21
C PHE A 127 1.82 -1.23 -8.77
N VAL A 128 0.84 -0.57 -8.17
CA VAL A 128 1.03 0.71 -7.46
C VAL A 128 0.79 0.48 -5.99
N ILE A 129 1.80 0.68 -5.15
CA ILE A 129 1.71 0.54 -3.70
C ILE A 129 1.59 1.93 -3.09
N VAL A 130 0.50 2.17 -2.36
CA VAL A 130 0.22 3.46 -1.73
C VAL A 130 0.36 3.33 -0.22
N ASP A 131 1.30 4.06 0.36
CA ASP A 131 1.50 4.16 1.81
C ASP A 131 0.70 5.35 2.36
N THR A 132 -0.21 5.09 3.30
CA THR A 132 -1.07 6.13 3.87
C THR A 132 -0.58 6.62 5.23
N PRO A 133 -0.91 7.88 5.63
CA PRO A 133 -0.61 8.37 6.96
C PRO A 133 -1.27 7.53 8.06
N GLY A 134 -0.76 7.65 9.29
CA GLY A 134 -1.29 7.00 10.48
C GLY A 134 -2.44 7.77 11.13
N SER A 135 -3.30 8.39 10.33
CA SER A 135 -4.46 9.16 10.76
C SER A 135 -5.52 9.22 9.67
N ASP A 136 -6.76 9.50 10.06
CA ASP A 136 -7.84 9.74 9.10
C ASP A 136 -7.63 11.09 8.41
N THR A 137 -7.21 11.05 7.15
CA THR A 137 -7.01 12.23 6.30
C THR A 137 -7.82 12.12 5.02
N HIS A 138 -8.02 13.25 4.33
CA HIS A 138 -8.66 13.24 3.02
C HIS A 138 -7.90 12.35 2.02
N LEU A 139 -6.57 12.46 1.97
CA LEU A 139 -5.72 11.60 1.12
C LEU A 139 -5.86 10.11 1.44
N SER A 140 -5.93 9.73 2.72
CA SER A 140 -6.16 8.32 3.10
C SER A 140 -7.50 7.81 2.55
N ARG A 141 -8.56 8.59 2.72
CA ARG A 141 -9.90 8.23 2.21
C ARG A 141 -9.92 8.16 0.68
N THR A 142 -9.29 9.10 0.01
CA THR A 142 -9.14 9.10 -1.46
C THR A 142 -8.41 7.85 -1.93
N ALA A 143 -7.28 7.50 -1.30
CA ALA A 143 -6.53 6.29 -1.64
C ALA A 143 -7.35 5.02 -1.45
N HIS A 144 -8.15 4.93 -0.38
CA HIS A 144 -9.03 3.76 -0.15
C HIS A 144 -10.06 3.56 -1.27
N VAL A 145 -10.58 4.63 -1.88
CA VAL A 145 -11.51 4.54 -3.04
C VAL A 145 -10.79 3.93 -4.26
N TRP A 146 -9.51 4.23 -4.44
CA TRP A 146 -8.71 3.70 -5.55
C TRP A 146 -8.18 2.27 -5.32
N ALA A 147 -8.24 1.76 -4.09
CA ALA A 147 -7.68 0.46 -3.74
C ALA A 147 -8.36 -0.70 -4.49
N ASP A 148 -7.60 -1.53 -5.19
CA ASP A 148 -8.04 -2.87 -5.61
C ASP A 148 -7.87 -3.85 -4.46
N THR A 149 -6.76 -3.72 -3.71
CA THR A 149 -6.51 -4.40 -2.43
C THR A 149 -6.20 -3.36 -1.36
N LEU A 150 -6.86 -3.44 -0.21
CA LEU A 150 -6.53 -2.67 0.99
C LEU A 150 -5.87 -3.60 2.00
N LEU A 151 -4.60 -3.38 2.31
CA LEU A 151 -3.86 -4.10 3.34
C LEU A 151 -3.80 -3.27 4.62
N THR A 152 -4.32 -3.82 5.71
CA THR A 152 -4.28 -3.17 7.02
C THR A 152 -3.34 -3.93 7.95
N PRO A 153 -2.10 -3.45 8.18
CA PRO A 153 -1.22 -3.99 9.20
C PRO A 153 -1.77 -3.66 10.58
N LEU A 154 -1.91 -4.67 11.43
CA LEU A 154 -2.42 -4.57 12.79
C LEU A 154 -1.39 -5.15 13.75
N ASN A 155 -0.90 -4.37 14.73
CA ASN A 155 0.00 -4.93 15.73
C ASN A 155 -0.73 -5.99 16.57
N ASP A 156 0.00 -6.98 17.03
CA ASP A 156 -0.52 -8.12 17.80
C ASP A 156 -0.88 -7.71 19.24
N SER A 157 -1.90 -6.87 19.37
CA SER A 157 -2.35 -6.26 20.63
C SER A 157 -3.86 -6.06 20.62
N PHE A 158 -4.52 -6.37 21.75
CA PHE A 158 -5.95 -6.06 21.93
C PHE A 158 -6.26 -4.57 21.80
N ILE A 159 -5.31 -3.69 22.15
CA ILE A 159 -5.45 -2.23 21.96
C ILE A 159 -5.54 -1.89 20.47
N ASP A 160 -4.85 -2.64 19.62
CA ASP A 160 -4.88 -2.41 18.17
C ASP A 160 -6.12 -3.02 17.52
N LEU A 161 -6.77 -4.00 18.16
CA LEU A 161 -8.07 -4.51 17.70
C LEU A 161 -9.18 -3.47 17.75
N ASP A 162 -9.09 -2.48 18.65
CA ASP A 162 -10.05 -1.36 18.70
C ASP A 162 -10.08 -0.57 17.37
N LEU A 163 -9.03 -0.68 16.55
CA LEU A 163 -9.03 -0.16 15.19
C LEU A 163 -10.09 -0.83 14.31
N LEU A 164 -10.39 -2.10 14.53
CA LEU A 164 -11.33 -2.87 13.70
C LEU A 164 -12.72 -2.95 14.36
N ALA A 165 -12.76 -3.15 15.67
CA ALA A 165 -14.02 -3.23 16.42
C ALA A 165 -13.82 -3.00 17.91
N ARG A 166 -14.86 -2.51 18.56
CA ARG A 166 -14.95 -2.53 20.02
C ARG A 166 -15.28 -3.94 20.51
N ILE A 167 -14.50 -4.43 21.43
CA ILE A 167 -14.59 -5.78 21.99
C ILE A 167 -14.94 -5.68 23.47
N ASP A 168 -15.85 -6.52 23.91
CA ASP A 168 -16.17 -6.69 25.31
C ASP A 168 -14.99 -7.38 26.04
N PRO A 169 -14.43 -6.78 27.10
CA PRO A 169 -13.21 -7.25 27.70
C PRO A 169 -13.36 -8.60 28.43
N ASP A 170 -14.56 -8.94 28.92
CA ASP A 170 -14.80 -10.13 29.70
C ASP A 170 -15.12 -11.33 28.80
N THR A 171 -15.89 -11.10 27.73
CA THR A 171 -16.38 -12.17 26.86
C THR A 171 -15.64 -12.28 25.54
N LEU A 172 -14.77 -11.32 25.21
CA LEU A 172 -14.08 -11.16 23.93
C LEU A 172 -15.04 -11.09 22.71
N LYS A 173 -16.31 -10.79 22.95
CA LYS A 173 -17.31 -10.64 21.89
C LYS A 173 -17.26 -9.27 21.24
N ILE A 174 -17.53 -9.26 19.95
CA ILE A 174 -17.60 -8.04 19.15
C ILE A 174 -18.88 -7.27 19.52
N VAL A 175 -18.70 -6.07 20.06
CA VAL A 175 -19.82 -5.18 20.41
C VAL A 175 -20.29 -4.44 19.15
N ARG A 176 -19.38 -3.73 18.48
CA ARG A 176 -19.65 -2.96 17.25
C ARG A 176 -18.39 -2.78 16.42
N PRO A 177 -18.51 -2.54 15.11
CA PRO A 177 -17.38 -2.09 14.29
C PRO A 177 -16.80 -0.78 14.80
N SER A 178 -15.54 -0.51 14.50
CA SER A 178 -14.89 0.76 14.77
C SER A 178 -15.24 1.80 13.70
N ILE A 179 -14.87 3.07 13.98
CA ILE A 179 -14.98 4.17 13.01
C ILE A 179 -14.19 3.86 11.74
N TYR A 180 -12.96 3.31 11.87
CA TYR A 180 -12.14 2.91 10.74
C TYR A 180 -12.81 1.80 9.90
N ALA A 181 -13.31 0.75 10.53
CA ALA A 181 -14.00 -0.32 9.81
C ALA A 181 -15.25 0.19 9.09
N GLU A 182 -16.02 1.10 9.71
CA GLU A 182 -17.16 1.77 9.08
C GLU A 182 -16.72 2.66 7.90
N ALA A 183 -15.60 3.38 8.03
CA ALA A 183 -15.04 4.19 6.95
C ALA A 183 -14.64 3.31 5.76
N VAL A 184 -13.91 2.21 5.98
CA VAL A 184 -13.56 1.25 4.94
C VAL A 184 -14.82 0.68 4.26
N TRP A 185 -15.83 0.33 5.04
CA TRP A 185 -17.09 -0.18 4.50
C TRP A 185 -17.82 0.85 3.62
N LYS A 186 -17.87 2.12 4.05
CA LYS A 186 -18.41 3.22 3.23
C LYS A 186 -17.65 3.39 1.90
N GLN A 187 -16.32 3.34 1.93
CA GLN A 187 -15.52 3.43 0.71
C GLN A 187 -15.77 2.26 -0.24
N ARG A 188 -15.93 1.05 0.29
CA ARG A 188 -16.32 -0.13 -0.50
C ARG A 188 -17.69 0.05 -1.15
N GLN A 189 -18.66 0.60 -0.43
CA GLN A 189 -19.99 0.89 -0.99
C GLN A 189 -19.92 1.95 -2.09
N LEU A 190 -19.23 3.07 -1.86
CA LEU A 190 -19.05 4.12 -2.86
C LEU A 190 -18.44 3.55 -4.15
N ARG A 191 -17.41 2.72 -4.02
CA ARG A 191 -16.78 2.07 -5.17
C ARG A 191 -17.76 1.14 -5.90
N ALA A 192 -18.57 0.38 -5.19
CA ALA A 192 -19.58 -0.51 -5.78
C ALA A 192 -20.68 0.27 -6.53
N ILE A 193 -21.16 1.38 -5.96
CA ILE A 193 -22.12 2.28 -6.61
C ILE A 193 -21.56 2.85 -7.92
N GLN A 194 -20.25 3.10 -7.97
CA GLN A 194 -19.54 3.58 -9.16
C GLN A 194 -19.23 2.47 -10.19
N GLY A 195 -19.73 1.26 -9.98
CA GLY A 195 -19.49 0.12 -10.88
C GLY A 195 -18.08 -0.49 -10.75
N GLY A 196 -17.29 -0.07 -9.74
CA GLY A 196 -15.98 -0.62 -9.46
C GLY A 196 -16.05 -2.03 -8.87
N ARG A 197 -14.96 -2.82 -9.03
CA ARG A 197 -14.84 -4.13 -8.39
C ARG A 197 -14.80 -3.97 -6.87
N PRO A 198 -15.31 -4.94 -6.10
CA PRO A 198 -15.17 -4.93 -4.65
C PRO A 198 -13.70 -4.85 -4.24
N VAL A 199 -13.39 -4.00 -3.25
CA VAL A 199 -12.06 -3.92 -2.66
C VAL A 199 -11.79 -5.20 -1.87
N ASP A 200 -10.68 -5.87 -2.16
CA ASP A 200 -10.20 -6.97 -1.35
C ASP A 200 -9.53 -6.42 -0.10
N TRP A 201 -10.23 -6.45 1.02
CA TRP A 201 -9.70 -5.97 2.29
C TRP A 201 -8.98 -7.10 3.02
N VAL A 202 -7.69 -6.91 3.25
CA VAL A 202 -6.80 -7.87 3.91
C VAL A 202 -6.27 -7.25 5.20
N VAL A 203 -6.42 -7.96 6.31
CA VAL A 203 -5.82 -7.59 7.60
C VAL A 203 -4.66 -8.52 7.87
N MET A 204 -3.47 -7.98 8.09
CA MET A 204 -2.29 -8.74 8.50
C MET A 204 -1.92 -8.43 9.94
N ARG A 205 -1.57 -9.45 10.72
CA ARG A 205 -1.01 -9.25 12.05
C ARG A 205 0.45 -8.88 11.92
N ASN A 206 0.85 -7.80 12.56
CA ASN A 206 2.23 -7.32 12.57
C ASN A 206 2.81 -7.35 13.98
N ARG A 207 4.12 -7.38 14.09
CA ARG A 207 4.86 -7.47 15.36
C ARG A 207 4.36 -8.63 16.23
N LEU A 208 4.24 -9.79 15.60
CA LEU A 208 3.85 -11.00 16.31
C LEU A 208 4.85 -11.30 17.43
N SER A 209 4.36 -11.28 18.68
CA SER A 209 5.16 -11.62 19.85
C SER A 209 5.34 -13.13 19.97
N SER A 210 6.54 -13.56 20.40
CA SER A 210 6.81 -14.97 20.71
C SER A 210 6.34 -15.39 22.12
N LEU A 211 6.01 -14.41 22.98
CA LEU A 211 5.95 -14.63 24.45
C LEU A 211 4.57 -14.98 25.00
N ALA A 212 3.48 -14.94 24.26
CA ALA A 212 2.14 -15.14 24.81
C ALA A 212 1.27 -16.04 23.96
N ALA A 213 1.52 -17.35 23.98
CA ALA A 213 0.80 -18.33 23.16
C ALA A 213 -0.73 -18.31 23.39
N ARG A 214 -1.20 -18.04 24.61
CA ARG A 214 -2.63 -17.92 24.94
C ARG A 214 -3.23 -16.66 24.30
N ASN A 215 -2.65 -15.49 24.56
CA ASN A 215 -3.12 -14.23 24.00
C ASN A 215 -3.10 -14.25 22.46
N LYS A 216 -2.07 -14.88 21.87
CA LYS A 216 -1.95 -15.04 20.41
C LYS A 216 -3.09 -15.85 19.82
N ARG A 217 -3.55 -16.89 20.53
CA ARG A 217 -4.67 -17.75 20.13
C ARG A 217 -5.99 -16.98 20.26
N ASP A 218 -6.23 -16.33 21.41
CA ASP A 218 -7.44 -15.55 21.67
C ASP A 218 -7.56 -14.40 20.69
N MET A 219 -6.45 -13.68 20.45
CA MET A 219 -6.37 -12.65 19.43
C MET A 219 -6.70 -13.16 18.01
N GLY A 220 -6.15 -14.33 17.66
CA GLY A 220 -6.45 -14.99 16.38
C GLY A 220 -7.93 -15.29 16.22
N ASN A 221 -8.55 -15.88 17.25
CA ASN A 221 -9.97 -16.21 17.24
C ASN A 221 -10.86 -14.97 17.08
N VAL A 222 -10.52 -13.87 17.76
CA VAL A 222 -11.26 -12.60 17.65
C VAL A 222 -11.11 -12.01 16.25
N ILE A 223 -9.90 -12.01 15.68
CA ILE A 223 -9.67 -11.50 14.32
C ILE A 223 -10.45 -12.33 13.29
N GLU A 224 -10.46 -13.65 13.40
CA GLU A 224 -11.24 -14.54 12.51
C GLU A 224 -12.75 -14.31 12.63
N ALA A 225 -13.25 -14.10 13.85
CA ALA A 225 -14.65 -13.74 14.07
C ALA A 225 -15.00 -12.38 13.46
N LEU A 226 -14.08 -11.39 13.58
CA LEU A 226 -14.19 -10.07 12.95
C LEU A 226 -14.18 -10.17 11.43
N ALA A 227 -13.28 -10.97 10.87
CA ALA A 227 -13.15 -11.18 9.44
C ALA A 227 -14.49 -11.58 8.80
N LYS A 228 -15.20 -12.51 9.42
CA LYS A 228 -16.53 -12.96 8.97
C LYS A 228 -17.60 -11.88 9.09
N ARG A 229 -17.54 -11.07 10.14
CA ARG A 229 -18.58 -10.06 10.42
C ARG A 229 -18.39 -8.77 9.63
N VAL A 230 -17.15 -8.34 9.44
CA VAL A 230 -16.79 -7.06 8.81
C VAL A 230 -16.45 -7.24 7.33
N GLY A 231 -16.10 -8.46 6.92
CA GLY A 231 -15.84 -8.81 5.53
C GLY A 231 -14.43 -8.45 5.06
N PHE A 232 -13.42 -8.89 5.81
CA PHE A 232 -12.02 -8.86 5.38
C PHE A 232 -11.41 -10.28 5.40
N ARG A 233 -10.26 -10.45 4.74
CA ARG A 233 -9.44 -11.66 4.82
C ARG A 233 -8.31 -11.47 5.82
N VAL A 234 -7.88 -12.54 6.46
CA VAL A 234 -6.71 -12.53 7.33
C VAL A 234 -5.51 -13.06 6.56
N ALA A 235 -4.41 -12.31 6.56
CA ALA A 235 -3.15 -12.72 5.96
C ALA A 235 -2.12 -13.13 7.01
N ALA A 236 -1.12 -13.90 6.57
CA ALA A 236 0.07 -14.19 7.35
C ALA A 236 0.72 -12.89 7.86
N GLY A 237 1.21 -12.91 9.08
CA GLY A 237 1.78 -11.75 9.72
C GLY A 237 3.30 -11.74 9.74
N LEU A 238 3.85 -10.60 10.13
CA LEU A 238 5.29 -10.42 10.34
C LEU A 238 5.60 -10.44 11.82
N SER A 239 6.60 -11.23 12.22
CA SER A 239 7.08 -11.28 13.60
C SER A 239 7.82 -9.99 13.98
N GLU A 240 7.76 -9.60 15.26
CA GLU A 240 8.54 -8.48 15.74
C GLU A 240 10.04 -8.84 15.75
N ARG A 241 10.83 -8.05 15.01
CA ARG A 241 12.27 -8.25 14.87
C ARG A 241 13.01 -6.93 14.79
N VAL A 242 14.14 -6.82 15.46
CA VAL A 242 15.00 -5.64 15.45
C VAL A 242 15.53 -5.35 14.05
N ILE A 243 15.76 -6.39 13.24
CA ILE A 243 16.34 -6.28 11.89
C ILE A 243 15.55 -5.31 10.99
N TYR A 244 14.23 -5.18 11.13
CA TYR A 244 13.45 -4.22 10.35
C TYR A 244 13.87 -2.76 10.60
N LYS A 245 14.29 -2.45 11.84
CA LYS A 245 14.80 -1.12 12.21
C LYS A 245 16.22 -0.89 11.70
N GLU A 246 17.04 -1.92 11.76
CA GLU A 246 18.44 -1.87 11.30
C GLU A 246 18.51 -1.70 9.78
N LEU A 247 17.69 -2.42 9.04
CA LEU A 247 17.63 -2.35 7.58
C LEU A 247 17.14 -0.98 7.07
N PHE A 248 16.32 -0.27 7.85
CA PHE A 248 15.81 1.05 7.48
C PHE A 248 16.93 2.05 7.16
N LEU A 249 18.00 2.07 7.96
CA LEU A 249 19.11 3.02 7.79
C LEU A 249 19.87 2.82 6.47
N SER A 250 19.80 1.63 5.92
CA SER A 250 20.40 1.29 4.63
C SER A 250 19.39 1.19 3.49
N GLY A 251 18.10 1.39 3.79
CA GLY A 251 17.03 1.19 2.81
C GLY A 251 16.92 -0.24 2.30
N LEU A 252 17.47 -1.21 3.03
CA LEU A 252 17.44 -2.61 2.67
C LEU A 252 16.18 -3.30 3.19
N THR A 253 15.81 -4.37 2.51
CA THR A 253 14.78 -5.30 2.95
C THR A 253 15.40 -6.65 3.33
N LEU A 254 14.63 -7.49 3.97
CA LEU A 254 15.06 -8.88 4.24
C LEU A 254 15.40 -9.66 2.97
N LEU A 255 14.83 -9.25 1.83
CA LEU A 255 15.05 -9.92 0.54
C LEU A 255 16.41 -9.60 -0.07
N ASP A 256 17.01 -8.48 0.33
CA ASP A 256 18.34 -8.05 -0.13
C ASP A 256 19.48 -8.78 0.60
N LEU A 257 19.22 -9.39 1.76
CA LEU A 257 20.23 -10.10 2.54
C LEU A 257 20.67 -11.36 1.81
N LYS A 258 21.94 -11.44 1.40
CA LYS A 258 22.53 -12.60 0.70
C LYS A 258 23.36 -13.43 1.67
N ARG A 259 23.45 -14.75 1.43
CA ARG A 259 24.47 -15.61 2.08
C ARG A 259 25.86 -15.21 1.57
N GLY A 260 26.71 -14.68 2.44
CA GLY A 260 28.15 -14.58 2.17
C GLY A 260 28.62 -13.38 1.35
N GLY A 261 27.83 -12.32 1.17
CA GLY A 261 28.28 -11.14 0.41
C GLY A 261 28.02 -9.81 1.13
N GLY A 262 29.02 -9.27 1.84
CA GLY A 262 29.15 -7.85 2.21
C GLY A 262 28.04 -7.18 3.05
N GLY A 263 26.96 -7.86 3.40
CA GLY A 263 25.87 -7.42 4.25
C GLY A 263 25.83 -8.16 5.59
N PRO A 264 24.88 -7.86 6.49
CA PRO A 264 24.69 -8.59 7.73
C PRO A 264 24.57 -10.10 7.46
N SER A 265 25.26 -10.93 8.24
CA SER A 265 25.24 -12.38 8.07
C SER A 265 23.81 -12.91 8.23
N LEU A 266 23.38 -13.80 7.32
CA LEU A 266 22.06 -14.43 7.39
C LEU A 266 22.00 -15.38 8.58
N THR A 267 21.16 -15.02 9.57
CA THR A 267 20.82 -15.91 10.68
C THR A 267 19.56 -16.72 10.33
N LEU A 268 19.30 -17.80 11.07
CA LEU A 268 18.03 -18.55 10.94
C LEU A 268 16.81 -17.64 11.13
N SER A 269 16.91 -16.65 12.03
CA SER A 269 15.87 -15.65 12.25
C SER A 269 15.59 -14.82 11.00
N HIS A 270 16.63 -14.44 10.24
CA HIS A 270 16.48 -13.69 9.00
C HIS A 270 15.87 -14.55 7.88
N VAL A 271 16.21 -15.84 7.82
CA VAL A 271 15.59 -16.77 6.86
C VAL A 271 14.09 -16.91 7.13
N ALA A 272 13.71 -17.10 8.41
CA ALA A 272 12.29 -17.15 8.78
C ALA A 272 11.56 -15.83 8.44
N ALA A 273 12.16 -14.67 8.72
CA ALA A 273 11.58 -13.38 8.40
C ALA A 273 11.40 -13.16 6.89
N ARG A 274 12.35 -13.63 6.07
CA ARG A 274 12.19 -13.62 4.59
C ARG A 274 11.02 -14.48 4.14
N GLN A 275 10.83 -15.65 4.77
CA GLN A 275 9.70 -16.51 4.45
C GLN A 275 8.37 -15.84 4.84
N GLU A 276 8.29 -15.19 6.01
CA GLU A 276 7.11 -14.42 6.43
C GLU A 276 6.71 -13.36 5.39
N VAL A 277 7.69 -12.64 4.79
CA VAL A 277 7.42 -11.67 3.72
C VAL A 277 6.87 -12.34 2.46
N ARG A 278 7.43 -13.48 2.06
CA ARG A 278 6.93 -14.25 0.89
C ARG A 278 5.53 -14.78 1.12
N ASP A 279 5.29 -15.33 2.32
CA ASP A 279 3.97 -15.84 2.72
C ASP A 279 2.92 -14.72 2.72
N LEU A 280 3.30 -13.51 3.15
CA LEU A 280 2.45 -12.33 3.06
C LEU A 280 2.11 -11.98 1.61
N VAL A 281 3.12 -11.88 0.72
CA VAL A 281 2.89 -11.57 -0.70
C VAL A 281 1.99 -12.63 -1.35
N THR A 282 2.21 -13.91 -1.07
CA THR A 282 1.36 -15.00 -1.54
C THR A 282 -0.08 -14.85 -1.01
N ALA A 283 -0.24 -14.54 0.27
CA ALA A 283 -1.55 -14.38 0.90
C ALA A 283 -2.34 -13.16 0.37
N LEU A 284 -1.66 -12.17 -0.20
CA LEU A 284 -2.33 -11.03 -0.86
C LEU A 284 -3.09 -11.48 -2.12
N ASN A 285 -2.75 -12.64 -2.71
CA ASN A 285 -3.41 -13.18 -3.89
C ASN A 285 -3.55 -12.14 -5.02
N LEU A 286 -2.45 -11.43 -5.28
CA LEU A 286 -2.41 -10.38 -6.30
C LEU A 286 -2.57 -10.99 -7.70
N PRO A 287 -3.19 -10.28 -8.64
CA PRO A 287 -3.31 -10.77 -10.02
C PRO A 287 -1.92 -10.86 -10.67
N PRO A 288 -1.73 -11.73 -11.66
CA PRO A 288 -0.52 -11.73 -12.44
C PRO A 288 -0.31 -10.36 -13.12
N PRO A 289 0.97 -9.95 -13.37
CA PRO A 289 1.28 -8.75 -14.13
C PRO A 289 0.47 -8.71 -15.44
N ALA A 290 -0.06 -7.55 -15.80
CA ALA A 290 -0.75 -7.39 -17.06
C ALA A 290 0.27 -7.55 -18.22
N PRO A 291 -0.04 -8.32 -19.30
CA PRO A 291 0.78 -8.29 -20.48
C PRO A 291 0.76 -6.88 -21.04
N PHE A 292 1.91 -6.20 -20.98
CA PHE A 292 2.07 -4.89 -21.61
C PHE A 292 2.27 -5.07 -23.11
N ALA A 293 1.54 -4.30 -23.89
CA ALA A 293 1.94 -4.10 -25.28
C ALA A 293 3.35 -3.50 -25.29
N PRO A 294 4.29 -4.03 -26.09
CA PRO A 294 5.60 -3.41 -26.20
C PRO A 294 5.42 -1.93 -26.56
N GLU A 295 6.13 -1.07 -25.85
CA GLU A 295 6.20 0.37 -26.16
C GLU A 295 6.46 0.50 -27.66
N ALA A 296 5.54 1.13 -28.39
CA ALA A 296 5.73 1.36 -29.81
C ALA A 296 7.05 2.10 -29.96
N ALA A 297 7.99 1.52 -30.67
CA ALA A 297 9.27 2.14 -30.94
C ALA A 297 9.01 3.57 -31.45
N PRO A 298 9.77 4.57 -31.00
CA PRO A 298 9.56 5.93 -31.46
C PRO A 298 9.58 5.92 -32.99
N ALA A 299 8.53 6.47 -33.60
CA ALA A 299 8.39 6.54 -35.04
C ALA A 299 9.66 7.17 -35.57
N THR A 300 10.43 6.40 -36.35
CA THR A 300 11.60 6.88 -37.05
C THR A 300 11.10 8.06 -37.91
N GLU A 301 11.54 9.26 -37.58
CA GLU A 301 11.24 10.44 -38.41
C GLU A 301 11.60 10.10 -39.84
N ALA A 302 10.59 10.04 -40.69
CA ALA A 302 10.79 9.84 -42.11
C ALA A 302 11.69 10.97 -42.63
N SER A 303 12.90 10.63 -42.99
CA SER A 303 13.85 11.55 -43.64
C SER A 303 13.17 12.20 -44.83
N THR A 304 12.94 13.51 -44.73
CA THR A 304 12.48 14.34 -45.84
C THR A 304 13.44 14.19 -47.00
N PRO A 305 13.01 13.83 -48.21
CA PRO A 305 13.90 13.73 -49.35
C PRO A 305 14.45 15.13 -49.73
N VAL A 306 15.79 15.21 -49.77
CA VAL A 306 16.50 16.42 -50.25
C VAL A 306 16.15 16.61 -51.72
N PRO A 307 15.69 17.79 -52.16
CA PRO A 307 15.46 18.06 -53.58
C PRO A 307 16.78 18.07 -54.35
N PRO A 308 16.80 17.61 -55.62
CA PRO A 308 17.98 17.60 -56.44
C PRO A 308 18.47 19.01 -56.75
N PRO A 309 19.78 19.25 -56.96
CA PRO A 309 20.33 20.55 -57.30
C PRO A 309 19.82 20.97 -58.69
N ALA A 310 19.39 22.23 -58.78
CA ALA A 310 19.05 22.88 -60.06
C ALA A 310 20.30 23.01 -60.90
N GLY A 311 20.28 22.43 -62.13
CA GLY A 311 21.21 22.64 -63.21
C GLY A 311 20.96 23.94 -63.98
#